data_db71d6f35e52b561627ed0e98b3c1ed5
#
_entry.id   db71d6f35e52b561627ed0e98b3c1ed5
#
_cell.length_a   1.000
_cell.length_b   1.000
_cell.length_c   1.000
_cell.angle_alpha   90.00
_cell.angle_beta   90.00
_cell.angle_gamma   90.00
#
_symmetry.space_group_name_H-M   'P 1'
#
loop_
_entity.id
_entity.type
_entity.pdbx_description
1 polymer ?
#
loop_
_entity_poly.entity_id
_entity_poly.type
_entity_poly.pdbx_seq_one_letter_code
_entity_poly.pdbx_strand_id
1 'polypeptide(L)'
;MLQLETDRLLLRAPVPEDADALAPMYADPEVMRFVGDGRTLTRAQTERSVRRMIERWEADGFGLFTTVRKEDEAVIGRVGLLVWNTDTWEPTTRAAAADVPSEVEVGYTLGRDYWGQGYAT
;
A
#
# COMPACT_ATOMS: atom_id res chain seq x y z
N MET A 1 -15.33 -8.29 0.07
CA MET A 1 -14.54 -7.08 -0.16
C MET A 1 -14.17 -6.94 -1.61
N LEU A 2 -13.95 -5.71 -2.05
CA LEU A 2 -13.56 -5.43 -3.43
C LEU A 2 -12.24 -6.11 -3.78
N GLN A 3 -12.21 -6.80 -4.92
CA GLN A 3 -10.98 -7.36 -5.51
C GLN A 3 -10.93 -6.94 -6.97
N LEU A 4 -9.72 -6.73 -7.47
CA LEU A 4 -9.47 -6.44 -8.87
C LEU A 4 -8.47 -7.44 -9.42
N GLU A 5 -8.64 -7.79 -10.70
CA GLU A 5 -7.73 -8.69 -11.37
C GLU A 5 -7.24 -8.11 -12.69
N THR A 6 -5.98 -8.36 -12.98
CA THR A 6 -5.40 -8.17 -14.31
C THR A 6 -4.92 -9.54 -14.82
N ASP A 7 -4.31 -9.58 -16.00
CA ASP A 7 -3.79 -10.82 -16.55
C ASP A 7 -2.77 -11.51 -15.63
N ARG A 8 -1.97 -10.73 -14.94
CA ARG A 8 -0.86 -11.24 -14.12
C ARG A 8 -1.03 -11.01 -12.63
N LEU A 9 -1.94 -10.14 -12.22
CA LEU A 9 -2.05 -9.66 -10.83
C LEU A 9 -3.45 -9.84 -10.26
N LEU A 10 -3.48 -10.15 -8.97
CA LEU A 10 -4.68 -10.05 -8.13
C LEU A 10 -4.45 -8.93 -7.13
N LEU A 11 -5.40 -7.99 -7.06
CA LEU A 11 -5.39 -6.91 -6.08
C LEU A 11 -6.50 -7.20 -5.07
N ARG A 12 -6.12 -7.41 -3.83
CA ARG A 12 -7.06 -7.74 -2.75
C ARG A 12 -6.88 -6.83 -1.54
N ALA A 13 -7.89 -6.79 -0.69
CA ALA A 13 -7.78 -6.07 0.57
C ALA A 13 -6.66 -6.65 1.44
N PRO A 14 -5.98 -5.81 2.24
CA PRO A 14 -4.89 -6.27 3.09
C PRO A 14 -5.39 -7.14 4.24
N VAL A 15 -4.52 -8.05 4.68
CA VAL A 15 -4.70 -8.87 5.89
C VAL A 15 -3.43 -8.73 6.75
N PRO A 16 -3.50 -9.00 8.07
CA PRO A 16 -2.34 -8.83 8.96
C PRO A 16 -1.10 -9.62 8.51
N GLU A 17 -1.29 -10.79 7.95
CA GLU A 17 -0.22 -11.69 7.48
C GLU A 17 0.59 -11.08 6.33
N ASP A 18 0.07 -10.09 5.65
CA ASP A 18 0.80 -9.41 4.57
C ASP A 18 2.09 -8.74 5.06
N ALA A 19 2.19 -8.47 6.36
CA ALA A 19 3.41 -7.92 6.94
C ALA A 19 4.62 -8.83 6.73
N ASP A 20 4.43 -10.13 6.63
CA ASP A 20 5.53 -11.08 6.40
C ASP A 20 6.25 -10.82 5.06
N ALA A 21 5.47 -10.60 4.01
CA ALA A 21 6.03 -10.33 2.68
C ALA A 21 6.44 -8.86 2.50
N LEU A 22 5.74 -7.93 3.14
CA LEU A 22 6.00 -6.50 3.00
C LEU A 22 7.19 -6.03 3.82
N ALA A 23 7.51 -6.69 4.94
CA ALA A 23 8.61 -6.27 5.81
C ALA A 23 9.96 -6.20 5.09
N PRO A 24 10.38 -7.20 4.29
CA PRO A 24 11.63 -7.08 3.54
C PRO A 24 11.63 -5.94 2.53
N MET A 25 10.48 -5.64 1.92
CA MET A 25 10.36 -4.55 0.96
C MET A 25 10.54 -3.19 1.64
N TYR A 26 9.91 -3.00 2.78
CA TYR A 26 9.99 -1.74 3.50
C TYR A 26 11.28 -1.57 4.29
N ALA A 27 12.05 -2.63 4.46
CA ALA A 27 13.41 -2.56 4.98
C ALA A 27 14.44 -2.27 3.89
N ASP A 28 14.06 -2.29 2.62
CA ASP A 28 14.95 -2.06 1.48
C ASP A 28 15.04 -0.55 1.19
N PRO A 29 16.24 0.08 1.36
CA PRO A 29 16.39 1.50 1.09
C PRO A 29 16.06 1.92 -0.34
N GLU A 30 16.30 1.06 -1.33
CA GLU A 30 16.00 1.36 -2.73
C GLU A 30 14.49 1.40 -2.99
N VAL A 31 13.73 0.50 -2.36
CA VAL A 31 12.26 0.51 -2.46
C VAL A 31 11.70 1.77 -1.80
N MET A 32 12.21 2.13 -0.63
CA MET A 32 11.67 3.23 0.17
C MET A 32 12.19 4.61 -0.24
N ARG A 33 13.13 4.68 -1.15
CA ARG A 33 13.81 5.93 -1.54
C ARG A 33 12.86 7.07 -1.89
N PHE A 34 11.74 6.76 -2.54
CA PHE A 34 10.74 7.75 -2.96
C PHE A 34 9.38 7.56 -2.28
N VAL A 35 9.34 6.79 -1.20
CA VAL A 35 8.11 6.54 -0.43
C VAL A 35 8.14 7.38 0.83
N GLY A 36 7.15 8.25 1.00
CA GLY A 36 7.09 9.14 2.16
C GLY A 36 8.36 9.98 2.30
N ASP A 37 9.01 9.90 3.46
CA ASP A 37 10.27 10.60 3.74
C ASP A 37 11.53 9.82 3.32
N GLY A 38 11.36 8.69 2.67
CA GLY A 38 12.45 7.85 2.19
C GLY A 38 13.07 6.93 3.25
N ARG A 39 12.55 6.92 4.46
CA ARG A 39 13.07 6.05 5.53
C ARG A 39 12.60 4.62 5.36
N THR A 40 13.47 3.68 5.71
CA THR A 40 13.08 2.27 5.83
C THR A 40 12.25 2.06 7.08
N LEU A 41 11.48 0.96 7.10
CA LEU A 41 10.64 0.60 8.22
C LEU A 41 11.18 -0.65 8.91
N THR A 42 11.08 -0.68 10.24
CA THR A 42 11.30 -1.89 11.02
C THR A 42 10.13 -2.85 10.83
N ARG A 43 10.27 -4.10 11.26
CA ARG A 43 9.17 -5.08 11.24
C ARG A 43 7.95 -4.55 11.99
N ALA A 44 8.15 -4.00 13.19
CA ALA A 44 7.05 -3.45 13.99
C ALA A 44 6.34 -2.28 13.30
N GLN A 45 7.11 -1.43 12.63
CA GLN A 45 6.55 -0.31 11.86
C GLN A 45 5.76 -0.81 10.63
N THR A 46 6.25 -1.86 9.98
CA THR A 46 5.54 -2.48 8.85
C THR A 46 4.22 -3.09 9.32
N GLU A 47 4.20 -3.79 10.44
CA GLU A 47 2.98 -4.35 11.01
C GLU A 47 1.95 -3.25 11.33
N ARG A 48 2.41 -2.12 11.87
CA ARG A 48 1.53 -0.96 12.12
C ARG A 48 1.00 -0.36 10.82
N SER A 49 1.83 -0.28 9.80
CA SER A 49 1.43 0.20 8.47
C SER A 49 0.33 -0.66 7.88
N VAL A 50 0.48 -1.98 7.94
CA VAL A 50 -0.54 -2.92 7.46
C VAL A 50 -1.84 -2.77 8.25
N ARG A 51 -1.76 -2.63 9.57
CA ARG A 51 -2.93 -2.42 10.41
C ARG A 51 -3.69 -1.15 10.02
N ARG A 52 -2.97 -0.06 9.77
CA ARG A 52 -3.57 1.20 9.32
C ARG A 52 -4.23 1.07 7.96
N MET A 53 -3.64 0.30 7.05
CA MET A 53 -4.26 -0.01 5.76
C MET A 53 -5.60 -0.69 5.95
N ILE A 54 -5.65 -1.71 6.80
CA ILE A 54 -6.88 -2.44 7.10
C ILE A 54 -7.94 -1.51 7.68
N GLU A 55 -7.56 -0.66 8.63
CA GLU A 55 -8.47 0.32 9.24
C GLU A 55 -9.05 1.29 8.21
N ARG A 56 -8.22 1.76 7.27
CA ARG A 56 -8.69 2.64 6.19
C ARG A 56 -9.67 1.95 5.26
N TRP A 57 -9.42 0.68 4.94
CA TRP A 57 -10.36 -0.11 4.16
C TRP A 57 -11.70 -0.26 4.85
N GLU A 58 -11.69 -0.53 6.15
CA GLU A 58 -12.92 -0.64 6.95
C GLU A 58 -13.68 0.68 6.98
N ALA A 59 -12.96 1.80 7.09
CA ALA A 59 -13.58 3.13 7.17
C ALA A 59 -14.11 3.61 5.82
N ASP A 60 -13.35 3.43 4.74
CA ASP A 60 -13.62 4.05 3.44
C ASP A 60 -14.18 3.10 2.39
N GLY A 61 -14.07 1.79 2.58
CA GLY A 61 -14.45 0.79 1.58
C GLY A 61 -13.44 0.67 0.42
N PHE A 62 -12.33 1.39 0.49
CA PHE A 62 -11.24 1.33 -0.47
C PHE A 62 -9.92 1.67 0.23
N GLY A 63 -8.82 1.53 -0.47
CA GLY A 63 -7.50 1.86 0.04
C GLY A 63 -6.40 1.26 -0.81
N LEU A 64 -5.26 0.98 -0.20
CA LEU A 64 -4.18 0.27 -0.86
C LEU A 64 -4.50 -1.22 -0.88
N PHE A 65 -4.47 -1.80 -2.08
CA PHE A 65 -4.59 -3.24 -2.26
C PHE A 65 -3.25 -3.91 -2.01
N THR A 66 -3.28 -5.08 -1.38
CA THR A 66 -2.15 -6.00 -1.45
C THR A 66 -2.12 -6.59 -2.85
N THR A 67 -0.97 -6.50 -3.50
CA THR A 67 -0.79 -6.93 -4.89
C THR A 67 -0.13 -8.30 -4.92
N VAL A 68 -0.82 -9.27 -5.52
CA VAL A 68 -0.38 -10.65 -5.58
C VAL A 68 -0.10 -11.03 -7.04
N ARG A 69 1.06 -11.61 -7.30
CA ARG A 69 1.39 -12.13 -8.62
C ARG A 69 0.74 -13.50 -8.78
N LYS A 70 -0.09 -13.66 -9.82
CA LYS A 70 -0.86 -14.89 -10.04
C LYS A 70 0.01 -16.11 -10.29
N GLU A 71 1.14 -15.95 -10.96
CA GLU A 71 2.04 -17.01 -11.35
C GLU A 71 2.46 -17.90 -10.17
N ASP A 72 2.76 -17.29 -9.03
CA ASP A 72 3.29 -17.99 -7.85
C ASP A 72 2.62 -17.55 -6.54
N GLU A 73 1.56 -16.76 -6.61
CA GLU A 73 0.85 -16.23 -5.45
C GLU A 73 1.73 -15.38 -4.53
N ALA A 74 2.82 -14.83 -5.03
CA ALA A 74 3.71 -13.98 -4.26
C ALA A 74 3.10 -12.59 -4.04
N VAL A 75 3.18 -12.08 -2.82
CA VAL A 75 2.87 -10.68 -2.52
C VAL A 75 4.06 -9.84 -3.02
N ILE A 76 3.81 -8.98 -4.00
CA ILE A 76 4.87 -8.19 -4.64
C ILE A 76 4.87 -6.72 -4.26
N GLY A 77 3.83 -6.26 -3.56
CA GLY A 77 3.75 -4.88 -3.11
C GLY A 77 2.34 -4.43 -2.82
N ARG A 78 2.12 -3.14 -2.94
CA ARG A 78 0.83 -2.48 -2.72
C ARG A 78 0.55 -1.50 -3.84
N VAL A 79 -0.72 -1.38 -4.22
CA VAL A 79 -1.19 -0.37 -5.17
C VAL A 79 -2.61 0.03 -4.82
N GLY A 80 -2.96 1.27 -5.03
CA GLY A 80 -4.34 1.71 -4.83
C GLY A 80 -4.46 3.18 -4.51
N LEU A 81 -5.45 3.51 -3.69
CA LEU A 81 -5.84 4.88 -3.39
C LEU A 81 -5.49 5.23 -1.95
N LEU A 82 -4.95 6.43 -1.77
CA LEU A 82 -4.69 7.03 -0.46
C LEU A 82 -5.39 8.37 -0.39
N VAL A 83 -6.04 8.63 0.74
CA VAL A 83 -6.58 9.96 1.05
C VAL A 83 -5.54 10.71 1.87
N TRP A 84 -5.15 11.87 1.40
CA TRP A 84 -4.16 12.72 2.07
C TRP A 84 -4.82 13.95 2.68
N ASN A 85 -4.46 14.26 3.92
CA ASN A 85 -4.69 15.58 4.48
C ASN A 85 -3.61 16.51 3.90
N THR A 86 -3.99 17.49 3.08
CA THR A 86 -3.02 18.32 2.37
C THR A 86 -2.40 19.41 3.24
N ASP A 87 -2.93 19.66 4.45
CA ASP A 87 -2.29 20.55 5.43
C ASP A 87 -1.09 19.87 6.10
N THR A 88 -1.23 18.60 6.44
CA THR A 88 -0.19 17.84 7.17
C THR A 88 0.60 16.88 6.30
N TRP A 89 0.08 16.56 5.11
CA TRP A 89 0.60 15.55 4.19
C TRP A 89 0.71 14.17 4.85
N GLU A 90 -0.27 13.86 5.67
CA GLU A 90 -0.42 12.54 6.29
C GLU A 90 -1.62 11.80 5.69
N PRO A 91 -1.52 10.47 5.53
CA PRO A 91 -2.65 9.65 5.11
C PRO A 91 -3.77 9.72 6.15
N THR A 92 -5.01 9.76 5.67
CA THR A 92 -6.19 9.86 6.53
C THR A 92 -7.36 9.06 5.94
N THR A 93 -8.53 9.16 6.55
CA THR A 93 -9.77 8.61 6.02
C THR A 93 -10.66 9.72 5.46
N ARG A 94 -11.63 9.35 4.64
CA ARG A 94 -12.57 10.34 4.10
C ARG A 94 -13.38 11.03 5.20
N ALA A 95 -13.78 10.28 6.21
CA ALA A 95 -14.52 10.84 7.33
C ALA A 95 -13.68 11.86 8.12
N ALA A 96 -12.43 11.52 8.41
CA ALA A 96 -11.51 12.43 9.12
C ALA A 96 -11.13 13.65 8.27
N ALA A 97 -11.18 13.53 6.94
CA ALA A 97 -10.84 14.60 6.01
C ALA A 97 -12.04 15.51 5.64
N ALA A 98 -13.22 15.25 6.19
CA ALA A 98 -14.45 15.97 5.80
C ALA A 98 -14.35 17.49 5.95
N ASP A 99 -13.64 17.95 6.98
CA ASP A 99 -13.53 19.38 7.31
C ASP A 99 -12.14 19.97 7.07
N VAL A 100 -11.27 19.23 6.35
CA VAL A 100 -9.91 19.66 6.05
C VAL A 100 -9.63 19.52 4.56
N PRO A 101 -8.66 20.29 4.01
CA PRO A 101 -8.25 20.09 2.63
C PRO A 101 -7.69 18.67 2.44
N SER A 102 -8.15 17.98 1.41
CA SER A 102 -7.73 16.60 1.16
C SER A 102 -7.65 16.30 -0.33
N GLU A 103 -6.84 15.32 -0.67
CA GLU A 103 -6.71 14.78 -2.02
C GLU A 103 -6.67 13.26 -1.98
N VAL A 104 -7.16 12.63 -3.04
CA VAL A 104 -7.06 11.18 -3.24
C VAL A 104 -5.97 10.93 -4.27
N GLU A 105 -4.99 10.12 -3.92
CA GLU A 105 -3.85 9.81 -4.77
C GLU A 105 -3.85 8.34 -5.15
N VAL A 106 -3.50 8.05 -6.41
CA VAL A 106 -3.16 6.69 -6.85
C VAL A 106 -1.66 6.48 -6.62
N GLY A 107 -1.30 5.47 -5.87
CA GLY A 107 0.09 5.17 -5.59
C GLY A 107 0.39 3.69 -5.63
N TYR A 108 1.66 3.36 -5.78
CA TYR A 108 2.10 1.97 -5.73
C TYR A 108 3.50 1.87 -5.14
N THR A 109 3.79 0.71 -4.53
CA THR A 109 5.12 0.33 -4.05
C THR A 109 5.31 -1.15 -4.36
N LEU A 110 6.35 -1.49 -5.11
CA LEU A 110 6.69 -2.86 -5.47
C LEU A 110 8.06 -3.22 -4.91
N GLY A 111 8.24 -4.49 -4.53
CA GLY A 111 9.54 -5.03 -4.18
C GLY A 111 10.51 -4.91 -5.35
N ARG A 112 11.80 -4.71 -5.07
CA ARG A 112 12.82 -4.43 -6.08
C ARG A 112 12.89 -5.49 -7.16
N ASP A 113 12.74 -6.76 -6.82
CA ASP A 113 12.83 -7.89 -7.75
C ASP A 113 11.71 -7.90 -8.80
N TYR A 114 10.68 -7.09 -8.60
CA TYR A 114 9.51 -7.01 -9.49
C TYR A 114 9.49 -5.76 -10.37
N TRP A 115 10.53 -4.91 -10.26
CA TRP A 115 10.65 -3.71 -11.07
C TRP A 115 10.98 -4.05 -12.52
N GLY A 116 10.55 -3.16 -13.42
CA GLY A 116 10.89 -3.27 -14.84
C GLY A 116 10.17 -4.39 -15.59
N GLN A 117 9.13 -4.98 -15.00
CA GLN A 117 8.37 -6.06 -15.62
C GLN A 117 6.95 -5.62 -16.05
N GLY A 118 6.65 -4.33 -15.94
CA GLY A 118 5.36 -3.78 -16.35
C GLY A 118 4.21 -4.01 -15.38
N TYR A 119 4.47 -4.46 -14.15
CA TYR A 119 3.39 -4.74 -13.19
C TYR A 119 2.64 -3.49 -12.75
N ALA A 120 3.33 -2.34 -12.62
CA ALA A 120 2.68 -1.10 -12.21
C ALA A 120 1.88 -0.43 -13.34
N THR A 121 2.12 -0.83 -14.55
CA THR A 121 1.39 -0.32 -15.72
C THR A 121 0.08 -1.06 -15.90
#